data_8ca79da892c93233c9378757071ad178
#
_entry.id   8ca79da892c93233c9378757071ad178
#
_cell.length_a   1.000
_cell.length_b   1.000
_cell.length_c   1.000
_cell.angle_alpha   90.00
_cell.angle_beta   90.00
_cell.angle_gamma   90.00
#
_symmetry.space_group_name_H-M   'P 1'
#
loop_
_entity.id
_entity.type
_entity.pdbx_description
1 polymer ?
#
loop_
_entity_poly.entity_id
_entity_poly.type
_entity_poly.pdbx_seq_one_letter_code
_entity_poly.pdbx_strand_id
1 'polypeptide(L)'
;MIDGYLNSPFVPVMFGQTDFVKNFSDAGVIIPIRAIIASKQWYDGLSDAERATVNDAVAKANAATQAWLDKASVVALTTLEDAGVTVQRLSEEEKEAFRELSQPVYRSGLLPEADVETWLAVANKTR
;
A
#
# COMPACT_ATOMS: atom_id res chain seq x y z
N MET A 1 -24.94 -2.07 -8.78
CA MET A 1 -23.96 -3.11 -9.17
C MET A 1 -22.73 -2.38 -9.65
N ILE A 2 -21.54 -2.83 -9.34
CA ILE A 2 -20.26 -2.25 -9.81
C ILE A 2 -19.60 -3.25 -10.73
N ASP A 3 -18.92 -2.77 -11.77
CA ASP A 3 -18.26 -3.63 -12.77
C ASP A 3 -16.77 -3.84 -12.47
N GLY A 4 -16.24 -3.09 -11.50
CA GLY A 4 -14.86 -3.18 -11.04
C GLY A 4 -14.60 -2.29 -9.85
N TYR A 5 -13.42 -2.45 -9.25
CA TYR A 5 -12.94 -1.62 -8.13
C TYR A 5 -11.41 -1.56 -8.12
N LEU A 6 -10.87 -0.56 -7.46
CA LEU A 6 -9.45 -0.37 -7.30
C LEU A 6 -9.02 -0.80 -5.89
N ASN A 7 -8.13 -1.80 -5.82
CA ASN A 7 -7.59 -2.24 -4.54
C ASN A 7 -6.26 -3.00 -4.71
N SER A 8 -5.60 -3.35 -3.59
CA SER A 8 -4.43 -4.20 -3.60
C SER A 8 -4.80 -5.66 -3.91
N PRO A 9 -3.87 -6.49 -4.42
CA PRO A 9 -4.12 -7.90 -4.75
C PRO A 9 -4.52 -8.76 -3.54
N PHE A 10 -4.26 -8.29 -2.33
CA PHE A 10 -4.67 -8.97 -1.09
C PHE A 10 -6.16 -8.98 -0.87
N VAL A 11 -6.86 -7.92 -1.28
CA VAL A 11 -8.27 -7.74 -0.92
C VAL A 11 -9.15 -8.84 -1.50
N PRO A 12 -9.09 -9.17 -2.80
CA PRO A 12 -9.88 -10.27 -3.32
C PRO A 12 -9.54 -11.62 -2.68
N VAL A 13 -8.28 -11.85 -2.30
CA VAL A 13 -7.85 -13.07 -1.60
C VAL A 13 -8.38 -13.11 -0.17
N MET A 14 -8.17 -12.05 0.61
CA MET A 14 -8.55 -11.99 2.01
C MET A 14 -10.06 -12.04 2.25
N PHE A 15 -10.84 -11.52 1.32
CA PHE A 15 -12.31 -11.47 1.44
C PHE A 15 -13.03 -12.51 0.59
N GLY A 16 -12.32 -13.53 0.08
CA GLY A 16 -12.94 -14.62 -0.67
C GLY A 16 -13.64 -14.17 -1.96
N GLN A 17 -13.07 -13.18 -2.65
CA GLN A 17 -13.68 -12.57 -3.82
C GLN A 17 -13.19 -13.20 -5.13
N THR A 18 -12.36 -14.22 -5.07
CA THR A 18 -11.75 -14.88 -6.23
C THR A 18 -12.78 -15.56 -7.13
N ASP A 19 -13.94 -15.93 -6.59
CA ASP A 19 -14.99 -16.58 -7.37
C ASP A 19 -15.66 -15.66 -8.40
N PHE A 20 -15.69 -14.35 -8.14
CA PHE A 20 -16.32 -13.38 -9.03
C PHE A 20 -15.36 -12.37 -9.66
N VAL A 21 -14.18 -12.16 -9.09
CA VAL A 21 -13.11 -11.39 -9.74
C VAL A 21 -12.50 -12.26 -10.85
N LYS A 22 -12.62 -11.83 -12.10
CA LYS A 22 -12.11 -12.59 -13.26
C LYS A 22 -10.82 -12.02 -13.82
N ASN A 23 -10.58 -10.72 -13.64
CA ASN A 23 -9.41 -10.03 -14.13
C ASN A 23 -8.83 -9.14 -13.04
N PHE A 24 -7.51 -9.09 -12.94
CA PHE A 24 -6.79 -8.21 -12.04
C PHE A 24 -5.64 -7.56 -12.81
N SER A 25 -5.62 -6.22 -12.89
CA SER A 25 -4.52 -5.47 -13.49
C SER A 25 -3.59 -4.98 -12.39
N ASP A 26 -2.35 -5.51 -12.36
CA ASP A 26 -1.31 -5.10 -11.41
C ASP A 26 -0.60 -3.84 -11.92
N ALA A 27 -1.23 -2.72 -11.67
CA ALA A 27 -0.74 -1.39 -12.06
C ALA A 27 0.19 -0.74 -11.01
N GLY A 28 0.28 -1.32 -9.80
CA GLY A 28 1.10 -0.78 -8.72
C GLY A 28 0.63 0.60 -8.21
N VAL A 29 -0.65 0.93 -8.40
CA VAL A 29 -1.20 2.28 -8.10
C VAL A 29 -1.58 2.48 -6.63
N ILE A 30 -1.60 1.42 -5.84
CA ILE A 30 -1.92 1.48 -4.41
C ILE A 30 -0.75 0.95 -3.59
N ILE A 31 -0.21 1.80 -2.73
CA ILE A 31 0.74 1.42 -1.69
C ILE A 31 0.03 1.59 -0.34
N PRO A 32 -0.45 0.50 0.28
CA PRO A 32 -1.14 0.59 1.55
C PRO A 32 -0.16 0.95 2.67
N ILE A 33 -0.29 2.16 3.21
CA ILE A 33 0.48 2.60 4.37
C ILE A 33 -0.26 2.17 5.63
N ARG A 34 0.47 1.61 6.59
CA ARG A 34 -0.01 1.29 7.93
C ARG A 34 0.82 2.06 8.96
N ALA A 35 0.16 2.63 9.95
CA ALA A 35 0.81 3.32 11.05
C ALA A 35 0.35 2.72 12.39
N ILE A 36 1.29 2.51 13.29
CA ILE A 36 0.99 2.22 14.69
C ILE A 36 0.87 3.56 15.39
N ILE A 37 -0.30 3.85 15.92
CA ILE A 37 -0.59 5.11 16.62
C ILE A 37 -0.92 4.85 18.09
N ALA A 38 -0.53 5.77 18.94
CA ALA A 38 -0.86 5.75 20.36
C ALA A 38 -1.37 7.13 20.81
N SER A 39 -2.22 7.17 21.82
CA SER A 39 -2.59 8.42 22.48
C SER A 39 -1.34 9.09 23.03
N LYS A 40 -1.14 10.38 22.72
CA LYS A 40 -0.02 11.15 23.27
C LYS A 40 -0.07 11.19 24.81
N GLN A 41 -1.25 11.39 25.37
CA GLN A 41 -1.44 11.41 26.82
C GLN A 41 -1.05 10.08 27.47
N TRP A 42 -1.44 8.95 26.88
CA TRP A 42 -1.05 7.63 27.36
C TRP A 42 0.48 7.44 27.28
N TYR A 43 1.07 7.74 26.13
CA TYR A 43 2.51 7.55 25.90
C TYR A 43 3.37 8.43 26.81
N ASP A 44 2.98 9.68 27.02
CA ASP A 44 3.66 10.62 27.91
C ASP A 44 3.55 10.21 29.38
N GLY A 45 2.47 9.50 29.76
CA GLY A 45 2.26 8.98 31.11
C GLY A 45 3.10 7.74 31.46
N LEU A 46 3.74 7.10 30.47
CA LEU A 46 4.59 5.94 30.69
C LEU A 46 5.93 6.35 31.33
N SER A 47 6.47 5.49 32.18
CA SER A 47 7.85 5.57 32.64
C SER A 47 8.84 5.34 31.46
N ASP A 48 10.10 5.71 31.64
CA ASP A 48 11.13 5.51 30.61
C ASP A 48 11.32 4.02 30.26
N ALA A 49 11.22 3.13 31.22
CA ALA A 49 11.31 1.68 30.99
C ALA A 49 10.12 1.14 30.17
N GLU A 50 8.91 1.62 30.44
CA GLU A 50 7.72 1.24 29.68
C GLU A 50 7.76 1.81 28.26
N ARG A 51 8.19 3.06 28.08
CA ARG A 51 8.40 3.65 26.74
C ARG A 51 9.43 2.86 25.93
N ALA A 52 10.54 2.46 26.56
CA ALA A 52 11.54 1.64 25.91
C ALA A 52 10.96 0.29 25.45
N THR A 53 10.16 -0.34 26.29
CA THR A 53 9.48 -1.62 25.97
C THR A 53 8.50 -1.46 24.80
N VAL A 54 7.69 -0.41 24.81
CA VAL A 54 6.74 -0.12 23.73
C VAL A 54 7.48 0.14 22.40
N ASN A 55 8.52 0.98 22.44
CA ASN A 55 9.31 1.30 21.23
C ASN A 55 10.02 0.07 20.67
N ASP A 56 10.57 -0.80 21.51
CA ASP A 56 11.19 -2.06 21.07
C ASP A 56 10.16 -3.00 20.42
N ALA A 57 8.97 -3.12 21.03
CA ALA A 57 7.89 -3.92 20.47
C ALA A 57 7.42 -3.39 19.10
N VAL A 58 7.27 -2.07 18.95
CA VAL A 58 6.92 -1.43 17.67
C VAL A 58 8.02 -1.66 16.62
N ALA A 59 9.29 -1.51 16.98
CA ALA A 59 10.41 -1.76 16.08
C ALA A 59 10.43 -3.21 15.58
N LYS A 60 10.22 -4.18 16.48
CA LYS A 60 10.12 -5.61 16.15
C LYS A 60 8.92 -5.91 15.24
N ALA A 61 7.76 -5.34 15.54
CA ALA A 61 6.56 -5.49 14.72
C ALA A 61 6.76 -4.94 13.31
N ASN A 62 7.37 -3.75 13.18
CA ASN A 62 7.68 -3.16 11.89
C ASN A 62 8.66 -4.01 11.07
N ALA A 63 9.72 -4.51 11.70
CA ALA A 63 10.68 -5.38 11.04
C ALA A 63 10.05 -6.69 10.53
N ALA A 64 9.20 -7.33 11.35
CA ALA A 64 8.48 -8.53 10.95
C ALA A 64 7.49 -8.27 9.82
N THR A 65 6.78 -7.13 9.87
CA THR A 65 5.83 -6.71 8.82
C THR A 65 6.55 -6.45 7.50
N GLN A 66 7.71 -5.80 7.51
CA GLN A 66 8.48 -5.54 6.30
C GLN A 66 8.90 -6.85 5.61
N ALA A 67 9.45 -7.79 6.36
CA ALA A 67 9.85 -9.09 5.84
C ALA A 67 8.68 -9.91 5.24
N TRP A 68 7.46 -9.68 5.77
CA TRP A 68 6.26 -10.27 5.21
C TRP A 68 5.82 -9.55 3.93
N LEU A 69 5.81 -8.21 3.93
CA LEU A 69 5.40 -7.39 2.78
C LEU A 69 6.24 -7.66 1.53
N ASP A 70 7.55 -7.88 1.68
CA ASP A 70 8.46 -8.19 0.57
C ASP A 70 8.03 -9.42 -0.27
N LYS A 71 7.29 -10.33 0.35
CA LYS A 71 6.80 -11.56 -0.29
C LYS A 71 5.30 -11.53 -0.58
N ALA A 72 4.58 -10.76 0.16
CA ALA A 72 3.13 -10.85 0.23
C ALA A 72 2.45 -10.49 -1.10
N SER A 73 2.92 -9.47 -1.82
CA SER A 73 2.35 -9.10 -3.13
C SER A 73 2.52 -10.23 -4.15
N VAL A 74 3.67 -10.88 -4.18
CA VAL A 74 3.92 -12.03 -5.06
C VAL A 74 2.99 -13.17 -4.71
N VAL A 75 2.86 -13.51 -3.41
CA VAL A 75 1.95 -14.57 -2.94
C VAL A 75 0.50 -14.26 -3.29
N ALA A 76 0.07 -13.01 -3.11
CA ALA A 76 -1.30 -12.62 -3.44
C ALA A 76 -1.61 -12.75 -4.95
N LEU A 77 -0.70 -12.29 -5.82
CA LEU A 77 -0.86 -12.42 -7.27
C LEU A 77 -0.88 -13.90 -7.71
N THR A 78 0.02 -14.72 -7.18
CA THR A 78 0.03 -16.16 -7.46
C THR A 78 -1.26 -16.82 -6.98
N THR A 79 -1.76 -16.45 -5.79
CA THR A 79 -3.03 -16.99 -5.27
C THR A 79 -4.21 -16.61 -6.17
N LEU A 80 -4.23 -15.42 -6.75
CA LEU A 80 -5.25 -15.03 -7.74
C LEU A 80 -5.16 -15.88 -9.01
N GLU A 81 -3.94 -16.07 -9.54
CA GLU A 81 -3.71 -16.92 -10.72
C GLU A 81 -4.16 -18.37 -10.48
N ASP A 82 -3.80 -18.94 -9.34
CA ASP A 82 -4.19 -20.29 -8.93
C ASP A 82 -5.71 -20.44 -8.77
N ALA A 83 -6.41 -19.37 -8.40
CA ALA A 83 -7.86 -19.31 -8.34
C ALA A 83 -8.54 -19.06 -9.72
N GLY A 84 -7.77 -19.00 -10.80
CA GLY A 84 -8.27 -18.80 -12.17
C GLY A 84 -8.56 -17.34 -12.53
N VAL A 85 -8.05 -16.37 -11.76
CA VAL A 85 -8.11 -14.95 -12.09
C VAL A 85 -7.03 -14.64 -13.13
N THR A 86 -7.39 -13.97 -14.21
CA THR A 86 -6.41 -13.47 -15.19
C THR A 86 -5.67 -12.28 -14.60
N VAL A 87 -4.38 -12.44 -14.28
CA VAL A 87 -3.53 -11.36 -13.76
C VAL A 87 -2.73 -10.73 -14.91
N GLN A 88 -3.02 -9.46 -15.19
CA GLN A 88 -2.28 -8.64 -16.14
C GLN A 88 -1.24 -7.80 -15.39
N ARG A 89 0.04 -8.07 -15.64
CA ARG A 89 1.15 -7.25 -15.14
C ARG A 89 1.45 -6.17 -16.16
N LEU A 90 1.31 -4.91 -15.77
CA LEU A 90 1.58 -3.79 -16.66
C LEU A 90 3.09 -3.62 -16.88
N SER A 91 3.46 -3.32 -18.12
CA SER A 91 4.82 -2.89 -18.49
C SER A 91 5.16 -1.54 -17.84
N GLU A 92 6.43 -1.18 -17.79
CA GLU A 92 6.85 0.13 -17.27
C GLU A 92 6.32 1.29 -18.13
N GLU A 93 6.16 1.08 -19.44
CA GLU A 93 5.54 2.06 -20.34
C GLU A 93 4.05 2.29 -19.99
N GLU A 94 3.29 1.23 -19.75
CA GLU A 94 1.89 1.32 -19.33
C GLU A 94 1.76 1.98 -17.96
N LYS A 95 2.65 1.66 -17.01
CA LYS A 95 2.68 2.32 -15.70
C LYS A 95 3.02 3.81 -15.80
N GLU A 96 3.94 4.19 -16.71
CA GLU A 96 4.25 5.59 -16.93
C GLU A 96 3.06 6.35 -17.54
N ALA A 97 2.33 5.74 -18.49
CA ALA A 97 1.10 6.32 -19.00
C ALA A 97 0.05 6.58 -17.88
N PHE A 98 -0.08 5.66 -16.91
CA PHE A 98 -0.92 5.87 -15.74
C PHE A 98 -0.44 7.06 -14.88
N ARG A 99 0.87 7.21 -14.68
CA ARG A 99 1.45 8.32 -13.91
C ARG A 99 1.19 9.66 -14.60
N GLU A 100 1.39 9.73 -15.91
CA GLU A 100 1.12 10.94 -16.70
C GLU A 100 -0.35 11.36 -16.61
N LEU A 101 -1.27 10.42 -16.81
CA LEU A 101 -2.71 10.66 -16.70
C LEU A 101 -3.14 11.06 -15.28
N SER A 102 -2.39 10.66 -14.26
CA SER A 102 -2.68 10.98 -12.86
C SER A 102 -2.15 12.34 -12.40
N GLN A 103 -1.30 13.02 -13.19
CA GLN A 103 -0.72 14.32 -12.82
C GLN A 103 -1.76 15.38 -12.39
N PRO A 104 -2.93 15.51 -13.03
CA PRO A 104 -3.95 16.48 -12.60
C PRO A 104 -4.48 16.21 -11.18
N VAL A 105 -4.44 14.96 -10.70
CA VAL A 105 -4.90 14.60 -9.34
C VAL A 105 -4.03 15.25 -8.28
N TYR A 106 -2.71 15.30 -8.49
CA TYR A 106 -1.77 15.95 -7.56
C TYR A 106 -1.99 17.46 -7.45
N ARG A 107 -2.56 18.07 -8.47
CA ARG A 107 -2.87 19.51 -8.54
C ARG A 107 -4.34 19.84 -8.30
N SER A 108 -5.11 18.88 -7.80
CA SER A 108 -6.55 19.02 -7.54
C SER A 108 -6.90 19.96 -6.37
N GLY A 109 -5.91 20.42 -5.60
CA GLY A 109 -6.11 21.28 -4.43
C GLY A 109 -6.56 20.52 -3.16
N LEU A 110 -6.61 19.19 -3.19
CA LEU A 110 -6.94 18.36 -2.02
C LEU A 110 -5.85 18.39 -0.95
N LEU A 111 -4.59 18.63 -1.35
CA LEU A 111 -3.44 18.74 -0.47
C LEU A 111 -2.73 20.09 -0.71
N PRO A 112 -2.04 20.64 0.31
CA PRO A 112 -1.17 21.79 0.12
C PRO A 112 -0.10 21.49 -0.93
N GLU A 113 0.16 22.45 -1.82
CA GLU A 113 1.12 22.28 -2.92
C GLU A 113 2.53 21.90 -2.41
N ALA A 114 2.97 22.51 -1.30
CA ALA A 114 4.26 22.22 -0.68
C ALA A 114 4.39 20.74 -0.23
N ASP A 115 3.30 20.15 0.24
CA ASP A 115 3.28 18.74 0.65
C ASP A 115 3.34 17.83 -0.58
N VAL A 116 2.63 18.18 -1.65
CA VAL A 116 2.66 17.46 -2.92
C VAL A 116 4.07 17.47 -3.52
N GLU A 117 4.72 18.63 -3.58
CA GLU A 117 6.08 18.77 -4.12
C GLU A 117 7.10 18.00 -3.28
N THR A 118 6.97 18.04 -1.95
CA THR A 118 7.82 17.25 -1.04
C THR A 118 7.66 15.76 -1.30
N TRP A 119 6.43 15.29 -1.45
CA TRP A 119 6.12 13.89 -1.70
C TRP A 119 6.64 13.43 -3.07
N LEU A 120 6.42 14.21 -4.13
CA LEU A 120 6.91 13.93 -5.48
C LEU A 120 8.45 13.89 -5.54
N ALA A 121 9.12 14.79 -4.80
CA ALA A 121 10.58 14.81 -4.72
C ALA A 121 11.14 13.53 -4.07
N VAL A 122 10.45 12.95 -3.07
CA VAL A 122 10.82 11.66 -2.48
C VAL A 122 10.53 10.51 -3.45
N ALA A 123 9.34 10.47 -4.03
CA ALA A 123 8.94 9.43 -4.96
C ALA A 123 9.87 9.33 -6.18
N ASN A 124 10.35 10.46 -6.70
CA ASN A 124 11.27 10.49 -7.84
C ASN A 124 12.70 10.01 -7.51
N LYS A 125 13.09 9.96 -6.23
CA LYS A 125 14.41 9.42 -5.80
C LYS A 125 14.42 7.90 -5.70
N THR A 126 13.26 7.26 -5.68
CA THR A 126 13.11 5.81 -5.47
C THR A 126 12.77 5.05 -6.76
N ARG A 127 12.79 5.74 -7.89
CA ARG A 127 12.58 5.20 -9.25
C ARG A 127 13.85 4.67 -9.89
#